data_adc17e058cacf44468d9e35490dd64e7
#
_entry.id   adc17e058cacf44468d9e35490dd64e7
#
_cell.length_a   1.000
_cell.length_b   1.000
_cell.length_c   1.000
_cell.angle_alpha   90.00
_cell.angle_beta   90.00
_cell.angle_gamma   90.00
#
_symmetry.space_group_name_H-M   'P 1'
#
loop_
_entity.id
_entity.type
_entity.pdbx_description
1 polymer ?
#
loop_
_entity_poly.entity_id
_entity_poly.type
_entity_poly.pdbx_seq_one_letter_code
_entity_poly.pdbx_strand_id
1 'polypeptide(L)'
;MMKVSDPVIFGHVVRAYFHDVFDKYGEELLAAGLNGENGLDAILEGLSELDNGAEIKDEFDQALKDNAALAMVNSHKGITNLHVPSDVIIDASMPAMIRTSGHMWNADDKEQDTLAVIPDSSYAGVYQAVIDDCRENGAFDPTTMGTVPNVGLMAQKAEEYGSHDKTFVMPSDGKVQVVDKSGTVLMEHDVEANDIWRACQTKDIPVRNWVGLAVERARLSGMPAVFWLDPKRAHDNNVRAKVGEYLNDEDTDGLDIQIMD
;
A
#
# COMPACT_ATOMS: atom_id res chain seq x y z
N MET A 1 -3.75 -1.87 14.54
CA MET A 1 -2.89 -2.06 13.34
C MET A 1 -3.34 -1.14 12.24
N MET A 2 -2.43 -0.58 11.49
CA MET A 2 -2.72 0.29 10.36
C MET A 2 -2.37 -0.40 9.04
N LYS A 3 -3.14 -0.13 8.00
CA LYS A 3 -2.92 -0.62 6.63
C LYS A 3 -3.06 0.50 5.62
N VAL A 4 -1.98 0.80 4.94
CA VAL A 4 -1.90 1.89 3.97
C VAL A 4 -0.90 1.55 2.88
N SER A 5 -1.08 2.11 1.69
CA SER A 5 -0.17 1.95 0.54
C SER A 5 0.59 3.23 0.20
N ASP A 6 0.54 4.23 1.05
CA ASP A 6 1.01 5.58 0.77
C ASP A 6 1.87 6.12 1.93
N PRO A 7 3.11 6.59 1.66
CA PRO A 7 4.01 7.08 2.71
C PRO A 7 3.51 8.37 3.36
N VAL A 8 2.78 9.22 2.64
CA VAL A 8 2.25 10.48 3.19
C VAL A 8 1.15 10.19 4.20
N ILE A 9 0.18 9.33 3.85
CA ILE A 9 -0.89 8.89 4.77
C ILE A 9 -0.27 8.14 5.96
N PHE A 10 0.71 7.28 5.72
CA PHE A 10 1.46 6.62 6.78
C PHE A 10 2.11 7.62 7.73
N GLY A 11 2.78 8.63 7.21
CA GLY A 11 3.40 9.70 8.00
C GLY A 11 2.38 10.50 8.83
N HIS A 12 1.19 10.75 8.30
CA HIS A 12 0.12 11.39 9.07
C HIS A 12 -0.30 10.54 10.27
N VAL A 13 -0.39 9.22 10.12
CA VAL A 13 -0.75 8.33 11.25
C VAL A 13 0.39 8.22 12.26
N VAL A 14 1.65 8.18 11.82
CA VAL A 14 2.80 8.23 12.74
C VAL A 14 2.78 9.51 13.56
N ARG A 15 2.58 10.67 12.91
CA ARG A 15 2.45 11.97 13.62
C ARG A 15 1.25 11.99 14.57
N ALA A 16 0.10 11.47 14.16
CA ALA A 16 -1.08 11.44 15.02
C ALA A 16 -0.90 10.52 16.24
N TYR A 17 -0.23 9.38 16.07
CA TYR A 17 0.04 8.46 17.18
C TYR A 17 1.04 9.03 18.19
N PHE A 18 2.06 9.72 17.72
CA PHE A 18 3.11 10.36 18.52
C PHE A 18 2.92 11.88 18.62
N HIS A 19 1.66 12.36 18.63
CA HIS A 19 1.37 13.80 18.54
C HIS A 19 2.10 14.64 19.57
N ASP A 20 2.17 14.22 20.84
CA ASP A 20 2.84 14.97 21.90
C ASP A 20 4.34 15.16 21.61
N VAL A 21 4.98 14.14 21.03
CA VAL A 21 6.40 14.23 20.66
C VAL A 21 6.60 15.17 19.48
N PHE A 22 5.73 15.06 18.45
CA PHE A 22 5.82 15.95 17.29
C PHE A 22 5.39 17.39 17.61
N ASP A 23 4.48 17.60 18.54
CA ASP A 23 4.12 18.95 19.03
C ASP A 23 5.29 19.62 19.75
N LYS A 24 6.09 18.85 20.50
CA LYS A 24 7.22 19.36 21.26
C LYS A 24 8.50 19.53 20.41
N TYR A 25 8.79 18.55 19.53
CA TYR A 25 10.06 18.47 18.80
C TYR A 25 9.92 18.48 17.27
N GLY A 26 8.70 18.63 16.73
CA GLY A 26 8.45 18.45 15.31
C GLY A 26 9.24 19.36 14.38
N GLU A 27 9.47 20.62 14.78
CA GLU A 27 10.30 21.56 14.00
C GLU A 27 11.77 21.11 13.95
N GLU A 28 12.30 20.63 15.06
CA GLU A 28 13.66 20.13 15.15
C GLU A 28 13.87 18.85 14.37
N LEU A 29 12.92 17.89 14.50
CA LEU A 29 12.91 16.64 13.74
C LEU A 29 12.85 16.92 12.23
N LEU A 30 11.97 17.83 11.81
CA LEU A 30 11.85 18.20 10.40
C LEU A 30 13.13 18.87 9.86
N ALA A 31 13.76 19.76 10.66
CA ALA A 31 15.01 20.41 10.29
C ALA A 31 16.15 19.40 10.11
N ALA A 32 16.11 18.29 10.86
CA ALA A 32 17.05 17.18 10.74
C ALA A 32 16.67 16.18 9.61
N GLY A 33 15.57 16.41 8.90
CA GLY A 33 15.06 15.50 7.87
C GLY A 33 14.37 14.24 8.42
N LEU A 34 14.04 14.24 9.72
CA LEU A 34 13.37 13.13 10.40
C LEU A 34 11.86 13.37 10.38
N ASN A 35 11.16 12.67 9.50
CA ASN A 35 9.73 12.82 9.35
C ASN A 35 8.99 11.48 9.52
N GLY A 36 7.68 11.55 9.81
CA GLY A 36 6.84 10.37 10.02
C GLY A 36 6.69 9.48 8.79
N GLU A 37 6.94 9.99 7.59
CA GLU A 37 6.74 9.26 6.33
C GLU A 37 7.72 8.12 6.15
N ASN A 38 8.91 8.23 6.77
CA ASN A 38 9.92 7.18 6.75
C ASN A 38 9.74 6.14 7.88
N GLY A 39 8.85 6.42 8.83
CA GLY A 39 8.56 5.54 9.96
C GLY A 39 9.42 5.81 11.18
N LEU A 40 9.04 5.17 12.29
CA LEU A 40 9.70 5.36 13.57
C LEU A 40 11.18 4.90 13.55
N ASP A 41 11.49 3.82 12.82
CA ASP A 41 12.87 3.32 12.72
C ASP A 41 13.83 4.38 12.19
N ALA A 42 13.47 5.04 11.08
CA ALA A 42 14.30 6.09 10.48
C ALA A 42 14.43 7.30 11.41
N ILE A 43 13.37 7.63 12.17
CA ILE A 43 13.45 8.69 13.18
C ILE A 43 14.46 8.29 14.27
N LEU A 44 14.29 7.11 14.87
CA LEU A 44 15.14 6.64 15.97
C LEU A 44 16.63 6.53 15.57
N GLU A 45 16.91 6.08 14.34
CA GLU A 45 18.27 6.08 13.79
C GLU A 45 18.86 7.49 13.72
N GLY A 46 18.09 8.44 13.16
CA GLY A 46 18.54 9.81 12.97
C GLY A 46 18.68 10.62 14.27
N LEU A 47 18.00 10.22 15.35
CA LEU A 47 18.14 10.90 16.64
C LEU A 47 19.57 10.86 17.19
N SER A 48 20.40 9.90 16.78
CA SER A 48 21.80 9.82 17.18
C SER A 48 22.64 11.01 16.71
N GLU A 49 22.17 11.76 15.74
CA GLU A 49 22.86 12.96 15.19
C GLU A 49 22.43 14.25 15.91
N LEU A 50 21.47 14.20 16.84
CA LEU A 50 20.96 15.34 17.59
C LEU A 50 21.53 15.37 19.01
N ASP A 51 21.85 16.56 19.50
CA ASP A 51 22.41 16.77 20.86
C ASP A 51 21.47 16.26 21.96
N ASN A 52 20.14 16.40 21.76
CA ASN A 52 19.07 15.96 22.67
C ASN A 52 18.38 14.68 22.19
N GLY A 53 18.95 13.95 21.23
CA GLY A 53 18.34 12.76 20.64
C GLY A 53 17.96 11.68 21.65
N ALA A 54 18.72 11.53 22.74
CA ALA A 54 18.38 10.60 23.81
C ALA A 54 17.09 10.99 24.55
N GLU A 55 16.89 12.29 24.82
CA GLU A 55 15.67 12.81 25.45
C GLU A 55 14.45 12.57 24.54
N ILE A 56 14.59 12.88 23.26
CA ILE A 56 13.50 12.67 22.28
C ILE A 56 13.15 11.18 22.15
N LYS A 57 14.17 10.31 22.17
CA LYS A 57 13.96 8.86 22.16
C LYS A 57 13.14 8.39 23.36
N ASP A 58 13.47 8.87 24.56
CA ASP A 58 12.75 8.53 25.78
C ASP A 58 11.27 8.94 25.70
N GLU A 59 10.96 10.07 25.05
CA GLU A 59 9.58 10.52 24.81
C GLU A 59 8.82 9.59 23.82
N PHE A 60 9.48 9.13 22.74
CA PHE A 60 8.91 8.11 21.86
C PHE A 60 8.67 6.79 22.60
N ASP A 61 9.64 6.34 23.38
CA ASP A 61 9.52 5.11 24.19
C ASP A 61 8.41 5.22 25.24
N GLN A 62 8.19 6.41 25.80
CA GLN A 62 7.10 6.67 26.73
C GLN A 62 5.74 6.68 26.01
N ALA A 63 5.64 7.33 24.86
CA ALA A 63 4.42 7.36 24.06
C ALA A 63 3.98 5.94 23.62
N LEU A 64 4.92 5.04 23.32
CA LEU A 64 4.62 3.63 23.01
C LEU A 64 4.01 2.88 24.20
N LYS A 65 4.26 3.31 25.44
CA LYS A 65 3.69 2.71 26.66
C LYS A 65 2.35 3.30 27.03
N ASP A 66 2.18 4.59 26.82
CA ASP A 66 1.00 5.35 27.28
C ASP A 66 -0.15 5.33 26.26
N ASN A 67 0.16 5.24 24.98
CA ASN A 67 -0.82 5.22 23.91
C ASN A 67 -1.41 3.83 23.66
N ALA A 68 -2.38 3.74 22.75
CA ALA A 68 -3.01 2.48 22.38
C ALA A 68 -1.97 1.45 21.90
N ALA A 69 -2.10 0.21 22.36
CA ALA A 69 -1.20 -0.87 21.98
C ALA A 69 -1.16 -1.07 20.45
N LEU A 70 0.03 -1.20 19.90
CA LEU A 70 0.26 -1.43 18.48
C LEU A 70 0.44 -2.93 18.19
N ALA A 71 0.00 -3.37 17.01
CA ALA A 71 0.35 -4.69 16.52
C ALA A 71 1.87 -4.78 16.26
N MET A 72 2.46 -5.90 16.66
CA MET A 72 3.89 -6.13 16.48
C MET A 72 4.18 -6.76 15.13
N VAL A 73 5.22 -6.30 14.48
CA VAL A 73 5.87 -6.95 13.33
C VAL A 73 6.95 -7.92 13.84
N ASN A 74 7.69 -7.50 14.85
CA ASN A 74 8.65 -8.33 15.55
C ASN A 74 8.65 -7.99 17.04
N SER A 75 7.91 -8.78 17.84
CA SER A 75 7.76 -8.61 19.27
C SER A 75 9.10 -8.70 20.02
N HIS A 76 10.00 -9.61 19.61
CA HIS A 76 11.30 -9.79 20.25
C HIS A 76 12.25 -8.59 20.09
N LYS A 77 12.04 -7.80 19.03
CA LYS A 77 12.83 -6.58 18.76
C LYS A 77 12.09 -5.30 19.11
N GLY A 78 10.85 -5.38 19.58
CA GLY A 78 10.02 -4.21 19.85
C GLY A 78 9.53 -3.48 18.58
N ILE A 79 9.62 -4.11 17.39
CA ILE A 79 9.23 -3.49 16.13
C ILE A 79 7.71 -3.59 15.96
N THR A 80 7.06 -2.44 15.95
CA THR A 80 5.63 -2.29 15.71
C THR A 80 5.36 -2.00 14.23
N ASN A 81 4.10 -2.01 13.84
CA ASN A 81 3.68 -1.66 12.48
C ASN A 81 3.78 -0.16 12.14
N LEU A 82 4.32 0.68 13.02
CA LEU A 82 4.64 2.08 12.73
C LEU A 82 6.15 2.33 12.55
N HIS A 83 6.97 1.30 12.65
CA HIS A 83 8.43 1.45 12.50
C HIS A 83 8.83 1.64 11.03
N VAL A 84 8.27 0.86 10.10
CA VAL A 84 8.65 0.88 8.68
C VAL A 84 7.41 0.94 7.79
N PRO A 85 7.32 1.86 6.81
CA PRO A 85 6.15 1.98 5.94
C PRO A 85 5.79 0.70 5.19
N SER A 86 6.77 -0.11 4.80
CA SER A 86 6.56 -1.38 4.10
C SER A 86 5.82 -2.42 4.93
N ASP A 87 5.89 -2.35 6.27
CA ASP A 87 5.27 -3.33 7.16
C ASP A 87 3.74 -3.14 7.27
N VAL A 88 3.22 -2.05 6.75
CA VAL A 88 1.79 -1.74 6.74
C VAL A 88 1.12 -1.92 5.38
N ILE A 89 1.83 -2.46 4.39
CA ILE A 89 1.26 -2.76 3.07
C ILE A 89 0.10 -3.73 3.24
N ILE A 90 -1.07 -3.32 2.74
CA ILE A 90 -2.33 -4.01 2.97
C ILE A 90 -2.32 -5.44 2.41
N ASP A 91 -1.77 -5.64 1.22
CA ASP A 91 -1.75 -6.92 0.52
C ASP A 91 -0.89 -7.97 1.23
N ALA A 92 0.11 -7.54 2.00
CA ALA A 92 1.01 -8.46 2.70
C ALA A 92 0.44 -8.94 4.04
N SER A 93 -0.29 -8.11 4.76
CA SER A 93 -0.63 -8.36 6.16
C SER A 93 -2.11 -8.59 6.44
N MET A 94 -3.04 -8.10 5.60
CA MET A 94 -4.47 -8.39 5.78
C MET A 94 -4.81 -9.87 5.60
N PRO A 95 -4.28 -10.60 4.60
CA PRO A 95 -4.53 -12.04 4.49
C PRO A 95 -4.08 -12.82 5.74
N ALA A 96 -2.96 -12.47 6.35
CA ALA A 96 -2.51 -13.08 7.60
C ALA A 96 -3.47 -12.81 8.76
N MET A 97 -3.91 -11.56 8.92
CA MET A 97 -4.87 -11.17 9.94
C MET A 97 -6.22 -11.89 9.77
N ILE A 98 -6.75 -11.97 8.56
CA ILE A 98 -8.02 -12.69 8.27
C ILE A 98 -7.87 -14.17 8.60
N ARG A 99 -6.76 -14.80 8.22
CA ARG A 99 -6.49 -16.21 8.49
C ARG A 99 -6.40 -16.52 9.99
N THR A 100 -5.93 -15.57 10.81
CA THR A 100 -5.87 -15.67 12.27
C THR A 100 -7.13 -15.11 12.96
N SER A 101 -8.25 -15.06 12.26
CA SER A 101 -9.55 -14.60 12.78
C SER A 101 -9.54 -13.16 13.34
N GLY A 102 -8.73 -12.29 12.77
CA GLY A 102 -8.60 -10.89 13.18
C GLY A 102 -7.56 -10.65 14.27
N HIS A 103 -6.75 -11.65 14.59
CA HIS A 103 -5.68 -11.50 15.57
C HIS A 103 -4.35 -11.11 14.94
N MET A 104 -3.56 -10.38 15.69
CA MET A 104 -2.15 -10.08 15.46
C MET A 104 -1.37 -10.24 16.75
N TRP A 105 -0.05 -10.20 16.69
CA TRP A 105 0.82 -10.34 17.87
C TRP A 105 0.91 -9.04 18.66
N ASN A 106 0.89 -9.16 19.98
CA ASN A 106 1.17 -8.07 20.90
C ASN A 106 2.65 -8.07 21.36
N ALA A 107 3.01 -7.13 22.24
CA ALA A 107 4.38 -7.01 22.77
C ALA A 107 4.87 -8.23 23.56
N ASP A 108 3.95 -9.05 24.10
CA ASP A 108 4.25 -10.29 24.84
C ASP A 108 4.38 -11.51 23.93
N ASP A 109 4.41 -11.32 22.61
CA ASP A 109 4.43 -12.39 21.60
C ASP A 109 3.22 -13.32 21.68
N LYS A 110 2.05 -12.76 21.98
CA LYS A 110 0.77 -13.47 22.04
C LYS A 110 -0.19 -12.92 21.01
N GLU A 111 -1.02 -13.80 20.45
CA GLU A 111 -2.14 -13.39 19.61
C GLU A 111 -3.13 -12.55 20.42
N GLN A 112 -3.55 -11.45 19.82
CA GLN A 112 -4.49 -10.51 20.39
C GLN A 112 -5.45 -10.01 19.33
N ASP A 113 -6.70 -9.86 19.71
CA ASP A 113 -7.72 -9.22 18.88
C ASP A 113 -7.28 -7.83 18.43
N THR A 114 -7.46 -7.53 17.15
CA THR A 114 -6.82 -6.37 16.55
C THR A 114 -7.79 -5.54 15.70
N LEU A 115 -7.84 -4.26 15.98
CA LEU A 115 -8.50 -3.28 15.13
C LEU A 115 -7.57 -2.89 13.97
N ALA A 116 -7.99 -3.16 12.74
CA ALA A 116 -7.30 -2.70 11.54
C ALA A 116 -7.86 -1.35 11.08
N VAL A 117 -7.00 -0.34 11.01
CA VAL A 117 -7.33 0.96 10.42
C VAL A 117 -6.87 0.96 8.98
N ILE A 118 -7.81 1.09 8.05
CA ILE A 118 -7.57 1.09 6.60
C ILE A 118 -8.07 2.43 6.06
N PRO A 119 -7.18 3.40 5.80
CA PRO A 119 -7.58 4.72 5.29
C PRO A 119 -8.17 4.64 3.88
N ASP A 120 -7.74 3.68 3.08
CA ASP A 120 -8.25 3.47 1.73
C ASP A 120 -9.50 2.59 1.75
N SER A 121 -10.66 3.21 1.48
CA SER A 121 -11.95 2.53 1.50
C SER A 121 -12.12 1.49 0.37
N SER A 122 -11.33 1.54 -0.70
CA SER A 122 -11.42 0.58 -1.80
C SER A 122 -11.06 -0.85 -1.38
N TYR A 123 -10.17 -1.00 -0.40
CA TYR A 123 -9.80 -2.30 0.14
C TYR A 123 -10.82 -2.89 1.12
N ALA A 124 -11.60 -2.06 1.79
CA ALA A 124 -12.54 -2.52 2.81
C ALA A 124 -13.59 -3.50 2.24
N GLY A 125 -14.13 -3.21 1.06
CA GLY A 125 -15.11 -4.06 0.38
C GLY A 125 -14.55 -5.42 -0.02
N VAL A 126 -13.32 -5.48 -0.48
CA VAL A 126 -12.64 -6.74 -0.86
C VAL A 126 -12.49 -7.65 0.35
N TYR A 127 -11.97 -7.12 1.45
CA TYR A 127 -11.78 -7.92 2.67
C TYR A 127 -13.11 -8.29 3.34
N GLN A 128 -14.13 -7.44 3.26
CA GLN A 128 -15.45 -7.78 3.74
C GLN A 128 -16.04 -8.97 2.97
N ALA A 129 -15.93 -8.96 1.66
CA ALA A 129 -16.39 -10.08 0.82
C ALA A 129 -15.65 -11.39 1.16
N VAL A 130 -14.34 -11.35 1.38
CA VAL A 130 -13.55 -12.52 1.82
C VAL A 130 -14.01 -13.04 3.18
N ILE A 131 -14.27 -12.14 4.14
CA ILE A 131 -14.75 -12.52 5.48
C ILE A 131 -16.14 -13.16 5.40
N ASP A 132 -17.03 -12.59 4.61
CA ASP A 132 -18.39 -13.11 4.46
C ASP A 132 -18.39 -14.48 3.77
N ASP A 133 -17.57 -14.68 2.75
CA ASP A 133 -17.36 -15.98 2.11
C ASP A 133 -16.81 -17.02 3.11
N CYS A 134 -15.81 -16.66 3.91
CA CYS A 134 -15.27 -17.55 4.94
C CYS A 134 -16.28 -17.88 6.04
N ARG A 135 -17.22 -16.99 6.36
CA ARG A 135 -18.30 -17.25 7.32
C ARG A 135 -19.33 -18.22 6.77
N GLU A 136 -19.63 -18.12 5.48
CA GLU A 136 -20.63 -18.97 4.81
C GLU A 136 -20.07 -20.34 4.44
N ASN A 137 -18.87 -20.38 3.88
CA ASN A 137 -18.31 -21.57 3.24
C ASN A 137 -17.15 -22.21 4.03
N GLY A 138 -16.66 -21.56 5.08
CA GLY A 138 -15.49 -21.97 5.86
C GLY A 138 -14.21 -21.32 5.35
N ALA A 139 -13.12 -21.52 6.10
CA ALA A 139 -11.82 -20.99 5.74
C ALA A 139 -11.30 -21.64 4.45
N PHE A 140 -10.58 -20.86 3.65
CA PHE A 140 -9.90 -21.39 2.46
C PHE A 140 -8.91 -22.50 2.83
N ASP A 141 -8.99 -23.61 2.11
CA ASP A 141 -8.03 -24.72 2.22
C ASP A 141 -6.88 -24.50 1.22
N PRO A 142 -5.65 -24.25 1.68
CA PRO A 142 -4.51 -24.05 0.80
C PRO A 142 -4.24 -25.23 -0.15
N THR A 143 -4.71 -26.42 0.18
CA THR A 143 -4.51 -27.62 -0.66
C THR A 143 -5.48 -27.70 -1.83
N THR A 144 -6.60 -26.96 -1.76
CA THR A 144 -7.66 -26.95 -2.77
C THR A 144 -7.81 -25.62 -3.49
N MET A 145 -7.17 -24.55 -2.99
CA MET A 145 -7.24 -23.22 -3.59
C MET A 145 -6.64 -23.14 -5.00
N GLY A 146 -5.93 -24.17 -5.43
CA GLY A 146 -5.18 -24.12 -6.67
C GLY A 146 -4.06 -23.07 -6.64
N THR A 147 -3.21 -23.11 -7.62
CA THR A 147 -2.15 -22.12 -7.82
C THR A 147 -2.62 -21.08 -8.84
N VAL A 148 -3.64 -20.31 -8.54
CA VAL A 148 -3.95 -19.13 -9.34
C VAL A 148 -3.05 -18.01 -8.84
N PRO A 149 -1.93 -17.72 -9.51
CA PRO A 149 -1.10 -16.62 -9.09
C PRO A 149 -1.84 -15.33 -9.42
N ASN A 150 -2.16 -14.57 -8.41
CA ASN A 150 -2.45 -13.18 -8.60
C ASN A 150 -1.16 -12.49 -9.06
N VAL A 151 -1.09 -12.09 -10.32
CA VAL A 151 0.04 -11.35 -10.87
C VAL A 151 -0.36 -9.91 -11.05
N GLY A 152 0.06 -9.06 -10.11
CA GLY A 152 -0.13 -7.62 -10.21
C GLY A 152 0.83 -6.99 -11.24
N LEU A 153 0.44 -5.85 -11.78
CA LEU A 153 1.26 -5.05 -12.69
C LEU A 153 2.62 -4.66 -12.09
N MET A 154 2.73 -4.57 -10.77
CA MET A 154 3.98 -4.27 -10.06
C MET A 154 5.03 -5.39 -10.19
N ALA A 155 4.62 -6.64 -10.40
CA ALA A 155 5.53 -7.80 -10.42
C ALA A 155 6.62 -7.68 -11.50
N GLN A 156 6.32 -7.05 -12.63
CA GLN A 156 7.24 -6.78 -13.74
C GLN A 156 7.64 -5.30 -13.82
N LYS A 157 7.40 -4.54 -12.75
CA LYS A 157 7.56 -3.07 -12.75
C LYS A 157 6.80 -2.38 -13.89
N ALA A 158 5.69 -2.96 -14.31
CA ALA A 158 4.79 -2.34 -15.28
C ALA A 158 4.17 -1.07 -14.71
N GLU A 159 3.95 -1.06 -13.41
CA GLU A 159 3.36 0.01 -12.67
C GLU A 159 4.17 0.26 -11.39
N GLU A 160 4.34 1.52 -11.03
CA GLU A 160 5.03 1.94 -9.80
C GLU A 160 4.11 2.84 -9.00
N TYR A 161 3.90 2.49 -7.72
CA TYR A 161 3.10 3.26 -6.77
C TYR A 161 3.92 3.67 -5.55
N GLY A 162 3.42 4.69 -4.86
CA GLY A 162 3.80 4.99 -3.49
C GLY A 162 5.26 5.34 -3.25
N SER A 163 6.02 5.64 -4.31
CA SER A 163 7.39 6.14 -4.16
C SER A 163 7.36 7.56 -3.60
N HIS A 164 8.26 7.88 -2.69
CA HIS A 164 8.37 9.21 -2.08
C HIS A 164 8.67 10.30 -3.10
N ASP A 165 9.37 9.98 -4.17
CA ASP A 165 9.69 10.87 -5.30
C ASP A 165 8.50 11.16 -6.22
N LYS A 166 7.38 10.45 -6.05
CA LYS A 166 6.18 10.55 -6.88
C LYS A 166 4.91 10.85 -6.10
N THR A 167 5.02 10.94 -4.76
CA THR A 167 3.90 11.25 -3.87
C THR A 167 4.28 12.44 -3.02
N PHE A 168 3.52 13.52 -3.09
CA PHE A 168 3.82 14.76 -2.37
C PHE A 168 2.55 15.53 -2.03
N VAL A 169 2.65 16.36 -0.98
CA VAL A 169 1.58 17.24 -0.52
C VAL A 169 1.70 18.58 -1.23
N MET A 170 0.58 19.10 -1.72
CA MET A 170 0.54 20.42 -2.35
C MET A 170 0.76 21.52 -1.30
N PRO A 171 1.73 22.42 -1.51
CA PRO A 171 2.01 23.49 -0.56
C PRO A 171 1.00 24.63 -0.63
N SER A 172 0.22 24.75 -1.70
CA SER A 172 -0.74 25.81 -1.95
C SER A 172 -1.74 25.41 -3.03
N ASP A 173 -2.84 26.14 -3.12
CA ASP A 173 -3.75 26.08 -4.25
C ASP A 173 -3.01 26.38 -5.55
N GLY A 174 -3.38 25.68 -6.62
CA GLY A 174 -2.74 25.85 -7.91
C GLY A 174 -3.10 24.78 -8.93
N LYS A 175 -2.13 24.45 -9.77
CA LYS A 175 -2.30 23.43 -10.81
C LYS A 175 -1.08 22.52 -10.87
N VAL A 176 -1.32 21.22 -10.99
CA VAL A 176 -0.30 20.24 -11.35
C VAL A 176 -0.40 19.97 -12.84
N GLN A 177 0.72 20.05 -13.53
CA GLN A 177 0.80 19.86 -14.98
C GLN A 177 1.81 18.75 -15.32
N VAL A 178 1.45 17.92 -16.28
CA VAL A 178 2.40 17.03 -16.97
C VAL A 178 2.76 17.71 -18.29
N VAL A 179 4.03 18.02 -18.44
CA VAL A 179 4.54 18.81 -19.59
C VAL A 179 5.57 17.98 -20.34
N ASP A 180 5.48 17.93 -21.66
CA ASP A 180 6.47 17.26 -22.49
C ASP A 180 7.77 18.09 -22.65
N LYS A 181 8.75 17.52 -23.34
CA LYS A 181 10.05 18.19 -23.57
C LYS A 181 9.96 19.47 -24.41
N SER A 182 8.87 19.64 -25.18
CA SER A 182 8.62 20.84 -25.99
C SER A 182 7.92 21.97 -25.24
N GLY A 183 7.49 21.70 -23.99
CA GLY A 183 6.70 22.63 -23.18
C GLY A 183 5.19 22.51 -23.39
N THR A 184 4.73 21.49 -24.12
CA THR A 184 3.30 21.25 -24.32
C THR A 184 2.70 20.60 -23.07
N VAL A 185 1.62 21.19 -22.53
CA VAL A 185 0.88 20.61 -21.42
C VAL A 185 0.04 19.44 -21.93
N LEU A 186 0.36 18.24 -21.44
CA LEU A 186 -0.34 17.00 -21.79
C LEU A 186 -1.54 16.74 -20.88
N MET A 187 -1.41 17.08 -19.59
CA MET A 187 -2.45 16.92 -18.56
C MET A 187 -2.33 18.08 -17.58
N GLU A 188 -3.46 18.53 -17.07
CA GLU A 188 -3.54 19.57 -16.06
C GLU A 188 -4.67 19.25 -15.07
N HIS A 189 -4.40 19.45 -13.78
CA HIS A 189 -5.38 19.28 -12.71
C HIS A 189 -5.30 20.45 -11.74
N ASP A 190 -6.46 20.99 -11.36
CA ASP A 190 -6.56 21.94 -10.25
C ASP A 190 -6.35 21.20 -8.93
N VAL A 191 -5.61 21.81 -8.01
CA VAL A 191 -5.28 21.27 -6.70
C VAL A 191 -5.43 22.34 -5.63
N GLU A 192 -5.74 21.91 -4.41
CA GLU A 192 -5.82 22.77 -3.23
C GLU A 192 -4.63 22.51 -2.30
N ALA A 193 -4.36 23.46 -1.42
CA ALA A 193 -3.34 23.29 -0.38
C ALA A 193 -3.64 22.02 0.45
N ASN A 194 -2.63 21.24 0.73
CA ASN A 194 -2.67 19.94 1.41
C ASN A 194 -3.28 18.77 0.61
N ASP A 195 -3.63 18.93 -0.65
CA ASP A 195 -3.94 17.79 -1.49
C ASP A 195 -2.73 16.87 -1.61
N ILE A 196 -3.00 15.57 -1.66
CA ILE A 196 -1.97 14.57 -1.92
C ILE A 196 -1.97 14.24 -3.41
N TRP A 197 -0.86 14.57 -4.07
CA TRP A 197 -0.62 14.20 -5.46
C TRP A 197 0.25 12.96 -5.56
N ARG A 198 -0.14 12.02 -6.44
CA ARG A 198 0.69 10.86 -6.77
C ARG A 198 0.78 10.69 -8.28
N ALA A 199 1.99 10.54 -8.80
CA ALA A 199 2.22 10.14 -10.16
C ALA A 199 2.38 8.61 -10.26
N CYS A 200 1.51 7.94 -11.04
CA CYS A 200 1.64 6.53 -11.40
C CYS A 200 2.22 6.42 -12.80
N GLN A 201 3.21 5.57 -12.96
CA GLN A 201 3.82 5.30 -14.26
C GLN A 201 3.52 3.87 -14.69
N THR A 202 3.02 3.70 -15.91
CA THR A 202 2.78 2.40 -16.54
C THR A 202 3.67 2.22 -17.74
N LYS A 203 4.38 1.10 -17.80
CA LYS A 203 5.30 0.76 -18.90
C LYS A 203 4.65 -0.25 -19.83
N ASP A 204 4.77 -0.01 -21.13
CA ASP A 204 4.07 -0.79 -22.15
C ASP A 204 4.53 -2.24 -22.26
N ILE A 205 5.85 -2.47 -22.40
CA ILE A 205 6.42 -3.82 -22.55
C ILE A 205 6.05 -4.74 -21.36
N PRO A 206 6.18 -4.32 -20.10
CA PRO A 206 5.73 -5.12 -18.96
C PRO A 206 4.22 -5.39 -18.94
N VAL A 207 3.37 -4.47 -19.40
CA VAL A 207 1.91 -4.72 -19.51
C VAL A 207 1.64 -5.82 -20.55
N ARG A 208 2.30 -5.78 -21.71
CA ARG A 208 2.21 -6.84 -22.72
C ARG A 208 2.64 -8.19 -22.16
N ASN A 209 3.76 -8.24 -21.43
CA ASN A 209 4.20 -9.46 -20.75
C ASN A 209 3.18 -9.96 -19.71
N TRP A 210 2.56 -9.05 -18.95
CA TRP A 210 1.53 -9.39 -17.98
C TRP A 210 0.30 -10.03 -18.63
N VAL A 211 -0.13 -9.55 -19.80
CA VAL A 211 -1.23 -10.16 -20.59
C VAL A 211 -0.85 -11.55 -21.06
N GLY A 212 0.35 -11.73 -21.63
CA GLY A 212 0.84 -13.04 -22.05
C GLY A 212 0.92 -14.05 -20.91
N LEU A 213 1.37 -13.62 -19.71
CA LEU A 213 1.36 -14.45 -18.50
C LEU A 213 -0.06 -14.90 -18.10
N ALA A 214 -1.06 -14.03 -18.21
CA ALA A 214 -2.44 -14.39 -17.90
C ALA A 214 -2.96 -15.48 -18.85
N VAL A 215 -2.71 -15.34 -20.15
CA VAL A 215 -3.06 -16.35 -21.17
C VAL A 215 -2.36 -17.68 -20.92
N GLU A 216 -1.05 -17.65 -20.67
CA GLU A 216 -0.25 -18.85 -20.34
C GLU A 216 -0.81 -19.56 -19.09
N ARG A 217 -1.14 -18.80 -18.03
CA ARG A 217 -1.65 -19.37 -16.78
C ARG A 217 -3.05 -19.96 -16.94
N ALA A 218 -3.93 -19.30 -17.69
CA ALA A 218 -5.24 -19.85 -18.03
C ALA A 218 -5.08 -21.18 -18.76
N ARG A 219 -4.20 -21.27 -19.72
CA ARG A 219 -3.94 -22.49 -20.50
C ARG A 219 -3.38 -23.63 -19.64
N LEU A 220 -2.40 -23.33 -18.78
CA LEU A 220 -1.76 -24.32 -17.91
C LEU A 220 -2.68 -24.84 -16.80
N SER A 221 -3.50 -23.97 -16.24
CA SER A 221 -4.37 -24.31 -15.10
C SER A 221 -5.75 -24.82 -15.50
N GLY A 222 -6.23 -24.48 -16.70
CA GLY A 222 -7.60 -24.69 -17.12
C GLY A 222 -8.61 -23.81 -16.36
N MET A 223 -8.13 -22.81 -15.61
CA MET A 223 -8.96 -21.88 -14.82
C MET A 223 -9.17 -20.58 -15.60
N PRO A 224 -10.29 -19.85 -15.33
CA PRO A 224 -10.49 -18.52 -15.88
C PRO A 224 -9.34 -17.57 -15.52
N ALA A 225 -8.97 -16.69 -16.45
CA ALA A 225 -8.13 -15.54 -16.17
C ALA A 225 -8.98 -14.27 -16.14
N VAL A 226 -8.92 -13.54 -15.05
CA VAL A 226 -9.68 -12.31 -14.86
C VAL A 226 -8.74 -11.13 -14.76
N PHE A 227 -8.85 -10.17 -15.69
CA PHE A 227 -8.27 -8.85 -15.59
C PHE A 227 -9.23 -7.97 -14.80
N TRP A 228 -8.90 -7.71 -13.53
CA TRP A 228 -9.76 -6.94 -12.64
C TRP A 228 -9.39 -5.46 -12.70
N LEU A 229 -10.14 -4.69 -13.48
CA LEU A 229 -9.83 -3.31 -13.84
C LEU A 229 -11.11 -2.45 -13.84
N ASP A 230 -11.19 -1.45 -12.98
CA ASP A 230 -12.32 -0.52 -12.87
C ASP A 230 -12.35 0.47 -14.04
N PRO A 231 -13.38 0.45 -14.90
CA PRO A 231 -13.48 1.38 -16.04
C PRO A 231 -13.66 2.85 -15.62
N LYS A 232 -14.04 3.11 -14.37
CA LYS A 232 -14.22 4.46 -13.84
C LYS A 232 -12.90 5.06 -13.34
N ARG A 233 -11.91 4.24 -13.05
CA ARG A 233 -10.57 4.68 -12.68
C ARG A 233 -9.77 4.97 -13.95
N ALA A 234 -9.31 6.19 -14.15
CA ALA A 234 -8.65 6.61 -15.39
C ALA A 234 -7.44 5.74 -15.76
N HIS A 235 -6.63 5.36 -14.76
CA HIS A 235 -5.50 4.48 -14.93
C HIS A 235 -5.93 3.08 -15.42
N ASP A 236 -6.89 2.45 -14.74
CA ASP A 236 -7.38 1.12 -15.11
C ASP A 236 -8.03 1.12 -16.49
N ASN A 237 -8.72 2.20 -16.84
CA ASN A 237 -9.31 2.33 -18.18
C ASN A 237 -8.24 2.33 -19.29
N ASN A 238 -7.11 2.98 -19.06
CA ASN A 238 -5.97 2.90 -19.99
C ASN A 238 -5.38 1.49 -20.09
N VAL A 239 -5.27 0.79 -18.94
CA VAL A 239 -4.79 -0.60 -18.90
C VAL A 239 -5.79 -1.53 -19.61
N ARG A 240 -7.11 -1.34 -19.41
CA ARG A 240 -8.17 -2.10 -20.12
C ARG A 240 -8.02 -2.00 -21.63
N ALA A 241 -7.77 -0.79 -22.16
CA ALA A 241 -7.55 -0.60 -23.59
C ALA A 241 -6.33 -1.39 -24.08
N LYS A 242 -5.22 -1.37 -23.34
CA LYS A 242 -4.01 -2.14 -23.65
C LYS A 242 -4.24 -3.65 -23.59
N VAL A 243 -4.95 -4.13 -22.58
CA VAL A 243 -5.32 -5.55 -22.45
C VAL A 243 -6.11 -5.99 -23.67
N GLY A 244 -7.15 -5.23 -24.06
CA GLY A 244 -7.95 -5.52 -25.25
C GLY A 244 -7.14 -5.56 -26.56
N GLU A 245 -6.13 -4.70 -26.69
CA GLU A 245 -5.20 -4.70 -27.82
C GLU A 245 -4.30 -5.95 -27.79
N TYR A 246 -3.65 -6.24 -26.66
CA TYR A 246 -2.64 -7.30 -26.57
C TYR A 246 -3.21 -8.71 -26.58
N LEU A 247 -4.44 -8.90 -26.13
CA LEU A 247 -5.14 -10.18 -26.26
C LEU A 247 -5.34 -10.59 -27.73
N ASN A 248 -5.37 -9.65 -28.69
CA ASN A 248 -5.43 -9.98 -30.11
C ASN A 248 -4.15 -10.60 -30.66
N ASP A 249 -3.01 -10.41 -29.94
CA ASP A 249 -1.73 -10.98 -30.32
C ASP A 249 -1.52 -12.38 -29.69
N GLU A 250 -2.43 -12.82 -28.84
CA GLU A 250 -2.33 -14.07 -28.08
C GLU A 250 -3.31 -15.12 -28.63
N ASP A 251 -2.93 -16.40 -28.54
CA ASP A 251 -3.85 -17.51 -28.81
C ASP A 251 -4.75 -17.74 -27.58
N THR A 252 -6.00 -17.30 -27.67
CA THR A 252 -6.99 -17.40 -26.60
C THR A 252 -8.04 -18.49 -26.83
N ASP A 253 -7.88 -19.30 -27.87
CA ASP A 253 -8.85 -20.34 -28.22
C ASP A 253 -9.05 -21.35 -27.07
N GLY A 254 -10.30 -21.54 -26.69
CA GLY A 254 -10.72 -22.46 -25.62
C GLY A 254 -10.42 -21.98 -24.20
N LEU A 255 -9.97 -20.73 -24.02
CA LEU A 255 -9.71 -20.13 -22.71
C LEU A 255 -10.87 -19.23 -22.27
N ASP A 256 -11.16 -19.26 -20.98
CA ASP A 256 -12.07 -18.31 -20.33
C ASP A 256 -11.25 -17.11 -19.82
N ILE A 257 -11.25 -16.03 -20.61
CA ILE A 257 -10.54 -14.79 -20.28
C ILE A 257 -11.54 -13.65 -20.17
N GLN A 258 -11.56 -12.98 -19.05
CA GLN A 258 -12.53 -11.95 -18.72
C GLN A 258 -11.86 -10.64 -18.30
N ILE A 259 -12.50 -9.51 -18.61
CA ILE A 259 -12.14 -8.20 -18.08
C ILE A 259 -13.32 -7.72 -17.23
N MET A 260 -13.12 -7.66 -15.93
CA MET A 260 -14.17 -7.34 -14.94
C MET A 260 -13.82 -6.07 -14.15
N ASP A 261 -14.81 -5.50 -13.49
CA ASP A 261 -14.73 -4.39 -12.55
C ASP A 261 -15.22 -4.81 -11.15
#